data_b67e5397df751268f120a8dcdd386cb5
#
_entry.id   b67e5397df751268f120a8dcdd386cb5
#
_cell.length_a   1.000
_cell.length_b   1.000
_cell.length_c   1.000
_cell.angle_alpha   90.00
_cell.angle_beta   90.00
_cell.angle_gamma   90.00
#
_symmetry.space_group_name_H-M   'P 1'
#
loop_
_entity.id
_entity.type
_entity.pdbx_description
1 polymer ?
#
loop_
_entity_poly.entity_id
_entity_poly.type
_entity_poly.pdbx_seq_one_letter_code
_entity_poly.pdbx_strand_id
1 'polypeptide(L)'
;MPPQGGIEIMNGGNKRLLRAQREKRKQAYNCVLYQAINANKNIPRTKPRHQKEHIMAEPEKAEAANAAPQEEQPAAQSEKPTAKTAPAAKAKAAGKPKEQVIKLYEAGKRIHPKKAEGRFAKLRIAAILATQFVFYCIPWFNWSGRQAVLFDIPNRHFFIFGLSFGMADLIYLALLLIISAFGLFWWTTVAGRLWCGYACPQTVYTEIMLWIDHFVEGDRNKRMKLDKEPWNLRKIRIKFTKYLIIFAVCAWTGITFAGWFTPIREFVPAVFTMQAGGTALFAAAFYGFVTWLFAHQMREQVCKHMCPYARFQSAMFDPDTLIISYDTERGEPRGARKKTVARGETDLGDCINCTMCVQVCPVGIDIRDGLQYECIGCAACIDACDEVMDKMGYPRGLIRYTTENVLEHKYTDGDIKKQMLRPRVIGYGAVLAAAVVAFLIGVSTRQTLRVDIIKDRGVMVRENSKGWLENAYNLRIINNSEKPQTVTASVTGFDDIKLTGLPAGGIKIGSRETVTVPVQVSTIPEYADKGSHPIEFAFTYREDGRDGSRTITEKSNFIGE
;
A
#
# COMPACT_ATOMS: atom_id res chain seq x y z
N MET A 1 59.86 19.92 -3.85
CA MET A 1 59.28 21.02 -4.66
C MET A 1 58.15 20.45 -5.46
N PRO A 2 56.89 20.82 -5.16
CA PRO A 2 55.70 20.45 -5.98
C PRO A 2 55.42 21.55 -7.00
N PRO A 3 54.87 21.25 -8.17
CA PRO A 3 54.44 22.26 -9.11
C PRO A 3 53.08 22.80 -8.75
N GLN A 4 52.94 24.10 -8.85
CA GLN A 4 51.77 24.92 -8.56
C GLN A 4 50.69 24.76 -9.62
N GLY A 5 49.46 24.82 -9.15
CA GLY A 5 48.23 24.66 -9.89
C GLY A 5 47.86 25.80 -10.82
N GLY A 6 47.17 25.41 -11.88
CA GLY A 6 46.41 26.31 -12.74
C GLY A 6 44.99 26.44 -12.21
N ILE A 7 44.59 27.63 -11.85
CA ILE A 7 43.20 28.02 -11.57
C ILE A 7 42.55 28.29 -12.91
N GLU A 8 41.73 27.34 -13.40
CA GLU A 8 40.87 27.60 -14.55
C GLU A 8 39.68 28.49 -14.15
N ILE A 9 39.63 29.66 -14.78
CA ILE A 9 38.60 30.68 -14.63
C ILE A 9 37.34 30.16 -15.34
N MET A 10 36.38 29.68 -14.57
CA MET A 10 35.06 29.31 -15.09
C MET A 10 34.32 30.52 -15.70
N ASN A 11 33.98 30.39 -16.96
CA ASN A 11 33.39 31.41 -17.83
C ASN A 11 32.05 31.91 -17.26
N GLY A 12 31.89 33.24 -17.09
CA GLY A 12 30.79 33.91 -16.40
C GLY A 12 29.36 33.67 -16.97
N GLY A 13 29.26 33.09 -18.18
CA GLY A 13 27.99 32.74 -18.82
C GLY A 13 27.24 31.59 -18.13
N ASN A 14 27.95 30.58 -17.70
CA ASN A 14 27.34 29.38 -17.09
C ASN A 14 26.79 29.64 -15.68
N LYS A 15 27.44 30.53 -14.91
CA LYS A 15 26.94 30.98 -13.60
C LYS A 15 25.63 31.77 -13.67
N ARG A 16 25.43 32.55 -14.75
CA ARG A 16 24.16 33.28 -14.94
C ARG A 16 23.01 32.36 -15.32
N LEU A 17 23.24 31.33 -16.14
CA LEU A 17 22.21 30.36 -16.52
C LEU A 17 21.77 29.52 -15.32
N LEU A 18 22.69 29.07 -14.49
CA LEU A 18 22.41 28.32 -13.26
C LEU A 18 21.65 29.16 -12.22
N ARG A 19 21.99 30.44 -12.08
CA ARG A 19 21.22 31.38 -11.24
C ARG A 19 19.81 31.59 -11.75
N ALA A 20 19.61 31.79 -13.05
CA ALA A 20 18.29 31.95 -13.65
C ALA A 20 17.40 30.69 -13.51
N GLN A 21 17.99 29.50 -13.62
CA GLN A 21 17.27 28.25 -13.37
C GLN A 21 16.91 28.08 -11.89
N ARG A 22 17.78 28.49 -10.99
CA ARG A 22 17.53 28.45 -9.53
C ARG A 22 16.41 29.42 -9.12
N GLU A 23 16.38 30.60 -9.73
CA GLU A 23 15.28 31.57 -9.49
C GLU A 23 13.94 31.10 -10.06
N LYS A 24 13.93 30.49 -11.24
CA LYS A 24 12.71 29.88 -11.81
C LYS A 24 12.18 28.73 -10.94
N ARG A 25 13.06 27.91 -10.36
CA ARG A 25 12.65 26.86 -9.41
C ARG A 25 12.11 27.41 -8.09
N LYS A 26 12.74 28.46 -7.53
CA LYS A 26 12.22 29.16 -6.35
C LYS A 26 10.86 29.81 -6.61
N GLN A 27 10.66 30.42 -7.79
CA GLN A 27 9.37 30.98 -8.17
C GLN A 27 8.29 29.90 -8.35
N ALA A 28 8.61 28.75 -8.94
CA ALA A 28 7.70 27.62 -9.05
C ALA A 28 7.32 27.04 -7.68
N TYR A 29 8.29 26.89 -6.78
CA TYR A 29 8.04 26.42 -5.41
C TYR A 29 7.18 27.38 -4.60
N ASN A 30 7.45 28.69 -4.69
CA ASN A 30 6.66 29.72 -4.04
C ASN A 30 5.24 29.84 -4.62
N CYS A 31 5.06 29.59 -5.92
CA CYS A 31 3.74 29.58 -6.56
C CYS A 31 2.88 28.40 -6.05
N VAL A 32 3.47 27.21 -5.90
CA VAL A 32 2.78 26.03 -5.34
C VAL A 32 2.45 26.23 -3.86
N LEU A 33 3.37 26.82 -3.09
CA LEU A 33 3.15 27.12 -1.68
C LEU A 33 2.05 28.18 -1.50
N TYR A 34 2.04 29.21 -2.35
CA TYR A 34 1.02 30.27 -2.36
C TYR A 34 -0.37 29.74 -2.75
N GLN A 35 -0.43 28.82 -3.72
CA GLN A 35 -1.68 28.15 -4.09
C GLN A 35 -2.20 27.22 -2.98
N ALA A 36 -1.31 26.49 -2.29
CA ALA A 36 -1.68 25.64 -1.15
C ALA A 36 -2.19 26.46 0.04
N ILE A 37 -1.59 27.62 0.30
CA ILE A 37 -2.00 28.52 1.39
C ILE A 37 -3.33 29.21 1.07
N ASN A 38 -3.59 29.58 -0.18
CA ASN A 38 -4.83 30.24 -0.59
C ASN A 38 -6.01 29.25 -0.76
N ALA A 39 -5.75 27.99 -1.13
CA ALA A 39 -6.77 26.94 -1.12
C ALA A 39 -7.34 26.70 0.30
N ASN A 40 -6.54 26.94 1.33
CA ASN A 40 -6.97 26.78 2.73
C ASN A 40 -7.71 28.01 3.30
N LYS A 41 -7.70 29.15 2.59
CA LYS A 41 -8.42 30.36 3.02
C LYS A 41 -9.87 30.45 2.54
N ASN A 42 -10.28 29.62 1.61
CA ASN A 42 -11.62 29.67 0.99
C ASN A 42 -12.60 28.61 1.53
N ILE A 43 -12.35 28.04 2.71
CA ILE A 43 -13.34 27.18 3.38
C ILE A 43 -14.20 28.10 4.27
N PRO A 44 -15.51 28.25 3.99
CA PRO A 44 -16.40 29.03 4.85
C PRO A 44 -16.54 28.35 6.21
N ARG A 45 -16.18 29.07 7.27
CA ARG A 45 -16.40 28.63 8.67
C ARG A 45 -17.89 28.68 8.98
N THR A 46 -18.55 27.55 8.95
CA THR A 46 -19.91 27.39 9.48
C THR A 46 -19.86 27.29 11.01
N LYS A 47 -20.56 28.21 11.69
CA LYS A 47 -20.79 28.17 13.14
C LYS A 47 -21.70 26.96 13.50
N PRO A 48 -21.49 26.31 14.65
CA PRO A 48 -22.38 25.24 15.08
C PRO A 48 -23.75 25.79 15.49
N ARG A 49 -24.81 25.26 14.89
CA ARG A 49 -26.20 25.53 15.26
C ARG A 49 -26.76 24.30 15.95
N HIS A 50 -27.25 24.49 17.17
CA HIS A 50 -27.95 23.50 17.98
C HIS A 50 -29.10 22.85 17.22
N GLN A 51 -29.13 21.53 17.23
CA GLN A 51 -30.18 20.73 16.66
C GLN A 51 -31.12 20.24 17.77
N LYS A 52 -32.38 20.62 17.68
CA LYS A 52 -33.49 19.96 18.39
C LYS A 52 -34.18 19.03 17.41
N GLU A 53 -34.46 17.85 17.90
CA GLU A 53 -35.22 16.78 17.25
C GLU A 53 -36.64 17.22 16.85
N HIS A 54 -37.12 16.80 15.70
CA HIS A 54 -38.51 16.31 15.55
C HIS A 54 -38.65 15.36 14.32
N ILE A 55 -39.42 14.39 14.55
CA ILE A 55 -39.85 13.15 13.94
C ILE A 55 -40.82 13.37 12.74
N MET A 56 -40.63 12.49 11.72
CA MET A 56 -41.65 11.90 10.77
C MET A 56 -42.54 12.80 9.89
N ALA A 57 -42.50 12.57 8.61
CA ALA A 57 -43.56 12.03 7.71
C ALA A 57 -43.24 12.25 6.22
N GLU A 58 -43.25 11.18 5.45
CA GLU A 58 -43.55 11.10 4.00
C GLU A 58 -45.07 11.16 3.76
N PRO A 59 -45.61 11.13 2.51
CA PRO A 59 -45.12 11.57 1.19
C PRO A 59 -46.21 12.44 0.45
N GLU A 60 -45.96 12.96 -0.74
CA GLU A 60 -46.87 12.80 -1.91
C GLU A 60 -46.52 13.69 -3.12
N LYS A 61 -46.80 13.13 -4.27
CA LYS A 61 -46.77 13.45 -5.67
C LYS A 61 -47.26 14.85 -6.11
N ALA A 62 -46.78 15.26 -7.26
CA ALA A 62 -47.50 15.65 -8.51
C ALA A 62 -46.66 16.69 -9.26
N GLU A 63 -46.18 16.40 -10.46
CA GLU A 63 -46.82 16.49 -11.79
C GLU A 63 -46.79 17.89 -12.43
N ALA A 64 -46.10 17.91 -13.54
CA ALA A 64 -46.43 18.44 -14.87
C ALA A 64 -46.19 19.92 -15.24
N ALA A 65 -45.53 20.03 -16.34
CA ALA A 65 -45.94 20.69 -17.61
C ALA A 65 -45.22 21.97 -18.06
N ASN A 66 -44.59 21.81 -19.25
CA ASN A 66 -44.64 22.68 -20.46
C ASN A 66 -44.03 24.10 -20.42
N ALA A 67 -43.24 24.56 -21.35
CA ALA A 67 -43.29 24.64 -22.80
C ALA A 67 -42.15 25.52 -23.29
N ALA A 68 -41.64 25.22 -24.46
CA ALA A 68 -40.79 26.11 -25.30
C ALA A 68 -41.71 27.13 -26.05
N PRO A 69 -41.28 28.15 -26.73
CA PRO A 69 -40.68 28.06 -28.08
C PRO A 69 -39.55 29.07 -28.36
N GLN A 70 -38.64 28.79 -29.23
CA GLN A 70 -38.35 29.06 -30.65
C GLN A 70 -38.50 30.52 -31.14
N GLU A 71 -37.53 30.80 -32.07
CA GLU A 71 -37.50 31.80 -33.16
C GLU A 71 -36.45 32.90 -32.97
N GLU A 72 -35.67 33.38 -33.91
CA GLU A 72 -35.46 33.14 -35.35
C GLU A 72 -34.22 33.94 -35.78
N GLN A 73 -33.56 33.50 -36.84
CA GLN A 73 -32.53 34.28 -37.57
C GLN A 73 -33.22 35.30 -38.50
N PRO A 74 -32.54 36.34 -39.07
CA PRO A 74 -31.99 36.11 -40.38
C PRO A 74 -30.69 36.88 -40.76
N ALA A 75 -30.19 36.49 -41.93
CA ALA A 75 -28.99 36.89 -42.67
C ALA A 75 -29.15 38.17 -43.50
N ALA A 76 -28.02 38.75 -43.94
CA ALA A 76 -27.75 39.38 -45.26
C ALA A 76 -26.35 40.00 -45.25
N GLN A 77 -25.41 39.58 -46.03
CA GLN A 77 -25.00 39.85 -47.43
C GLN A 77 -24.31 41.20 -47.71
N SER A 78 -23.19 41.05 -48.41
CA SER A 78 -22.56 41.83 -49.51
C SER A 78 -21.58 42.93 -49.06
N GLU A 79 -20.47 43.22 -49.66
CA GLU A 79 -19.83 43.09 -50.97
C GLU A 79 -18.37 43.57 -50.89
N LYS A 80 -17.51 43.10 -51.78
CA LYS A 80 -16.17 43.64 -52.07
C LYS A 80 -16.24 44.93 -52.89
N PRO A 81 -15.23 45.81 -52.92
CA PRO A 81 -14.22 45.67 -53.96
C PRO A 81 -12.76 46.07 -53.61
N THR A 82 -11.91 45.63 -54.50
CA THR A 82 -10.47 45.73 -54.69
C THR A 82 -9.84 47.09 -54.75
N ALA A 83 -8.61 47.32 -54.22
CA ALA A 83 -7.55 48.10 -54.83
C ALA A 83 -6.16 47.78 -54.29
N LYS A 84 -5.20 47.63 -55.19
CA LYS A 84 -3.77 47.35 -55.01
C LYS A 84 -3.02 48.57 -54.52
N THR A 85 -2.04 48.42 -53.60
CA THR A 85 -0.70 49.06 -53.68
C THR A 85 0.25 48.49 -52.61
N ALA A 86 1.48 48.20 -52.97
CA ALA A 86 2.58 47.69 -52.15
C ALA A 86 3.48 48.83 -51.65
N PRO A 87 4.63 48.52 -50.93
CA PRO A 87 4.71 47.98 -49.55
C PRO A 87 5.45 48.95 -48.59
N ALA A 88 5.11 48.91 -47.32
CA ALA A 88 5.88 49.58 -46.28
C ALA A 88 6.18 48.61 -45.12
N ALA A 89 7.36 48.70 -44.57
CA ALA A 89 7.96 47.81 -43.58
C ALA A 89 7.08 47.61 -42.34
N LYS A 90 6.81 46.32 -42.00
CA LYS A 90 6.05 45.94 -40.81
C LYS A 90 6.94 45.86 -39.58
N ALA A 91 6.72 46.74 -38.63
CA ALA A 91 7.08 46.55 -37.22
C ALA A 91 6.35 45.32 -36.68
N LYS A 92 7.07 44.38 -36.06
CA LYS A 92 6.48 43.20 -35.41
C LYS A 92 5.67 43.63 -34.20
N ALA A 93 4.36 43.57 -34.29
CA ALA A 93 3.46 43.68 -33.15
C ALA A 93 3.69 42.49 -32.20
N ALA A 94 3.90 42.80 -30.93
CA ALA A 94 3.99 41.79 -29.85
C ALA A 94 2.68 40.98 -29.78
N GLY A 95 2.78 39.70 -30.05
CA GLY A 95 1.64 38.79 -29.97
C GLY A 95 1.11 38.69 -28.54
N LYS A 96 -0.20 38.79 -28.39
CA LYS A 96 -0.91 38.51 -27.14
C LYS A 96 -0.45 37.15 -26.58
N PRO A 97 -0.26 37.01 -25.26
CA PRO A 97 0.09 35.74 -24.67
C PRO A 97 -1.01 34.73 -25.01
N LYS A 98 -0.62 33.61 -25.64
CA LYS A 98 -1.53 32.49 -25.90
C LYS A 98 -1.99 31.97 -24.54
N GLU A 99 -3.27 32.09 -24.28
CA GLU A 99 -3.93 31.48 -23.15
C GLU A 99 -3.65 29.98 -23.19
N GLN A 100 -2.86 29.50 -22.25
CA GLN A 100 -2.60 28.06 -22.11
C GLN A 100 -3.87 27.43 -21.52
N VAL A 101 -4.74 26.95 -22.40
CA VAL A 101 -5.86 26.07 -21.99
C VAL A 101 -5.26 24.83 -21.37
N ILE A 102 -5.23 24.77 -20.03
CA ILE A 102 -4.87 23.58 -19.29
C ILE A 102 -6.00 22.58 -19.52
N LYS A 103 -5.78 21.65 -20.42
CA LYS A 103 -6.69 20.51 -20.61
C LYS A 103 -6.59 19.62 -19.37
N LEU A 104 -7.55 19.75 -18.46
CA LEU A 104 -7.65 18.97 -17.23
C LEU A 104 -7.78 17.46 -17.46
N TYR A 105 -8.19 17.03 -18.64
CA TYR A 105 -8.36 15.64 -19.04
C TYR A 105 -7.86 15.43 -20.48
N GLU A 106 -6.61 15.03 -20.63
CA GLU A 106 -6.19 14.31 -21.83
C GLU A 106 -6.37 12.81 -21.56
N ALA A 107 -7.22 12.16 -22.35
CA ALA A 107 -7.29 10.69 -22.35
C ALA A 107 -5.90 10.16 -22.73
N GLY A 108 -5.16 9.66 -21.74
CA GLY A 108 -3.80 9.19 -21.92
C GLY A 108 -3.77 8.05 -22.93
N LYS A 109 -3.00 8.20 -23.99
CA LYS A 109 -2.76 7.12 -24.96
C LYS A 109 -2.18 5.92 -24.20
N ARG A 110 -2.70 4.70 -24.46
CA ARG A 110 -2.20 3.46 -23.87
C ARG A 110 -0.70 3.33 -24.10
N ILE A 111 0.05 3.17 -23.02
CA ILE A 111 1.50 3.04 -23.07
C ILE A 111 1.86 1.59 -23.42
N HIS A 112 2.74 1.41 -24.41
CA HIS A 112 3.31 0.12 -24.78
C HIS A 112 4.79 0.12 -24.44
N PRO A 113 5.18 -0.28 -23.22
CA PRO A 113 6.59 -0.30 -22.84
C PRO A 113 7.33 -1.38 -23.63
N LYS A 114 8.58 -1.07 -24.01
CA LYS A 114 9.52 -2.04 -24.57
C LYS A 114 10.11 -2.86 -23.43
N LYS A 115 10.40 -4.14 -23.66
CA LYS A 115 11.10 -4.98 -22.70
C LYS A 115 12.50 -4.43 -22.46
N ALA A 116 12.88 -4.17 -21.20
CA ALA A 116 14.23 -3.86 -20.80
C ALA A 116 14.94 -5.15 -20.35
N GLU A 117 16.20 -5.30 -20.71
CA GLU A 117 17.04 -6.42 -20.31
C GLU A 117 18.28 -5.87 -19.61
N GLY A 118 18.58 -6.38 -18.41
CA GLY A 118 19.73 -5.92 -17.64
C GLY A 118 19.71 -6.41 -16.21
N ARG A 119 20.58 -5.82 -15.38
CA ARG A 119 20.72 -6.19 -13.96
C ARG A 119 19.45 -5.90 -13.15
N PHE A 120 18.88 -4.73 -13.33
CA PHE A 120 17.71 -4.31 -12.56
C PHE A 120 16.44 -5.03 -13.03
N ALA A 121 16.34 -5.35 -14.31
CA ALA A 121 15.26 -6.19 -14.82
C ALA A 121 15.27 -7.59 -14.18
N LYS A 122 16.47 -8.22 -14.02
CA LYS A 122 16.62 -9.51 -13.32
C LYS A 122 16.22 -9.43 -11.85
N LEU A 123 16.65 -8.38 -11.13
CA LEU A 123 16.28 -8.15 -9.74
C LEU A 123 14.77 -7.96 -9.58
N ARG A 124 14.13 -7.24 -10.52
CA ARG A 124 12.68 -7.04 -10.53
C ARG A 124 11.94 -8.36 -10.74
N ILE A 125 12.39 -9.18 -11.69
CA ILE A 125 11.81 -10.52 -11.91
C ILE A 125 11.93 -11.38 -10.64
N ALA A 126 13.11 -11.39 -10.00
CA ALA A 126 13.31 -12.13 -8.76
C ALA A 126 12.38 -11.64 -7.62
N ALA A 127 12.21 -10.33 -7.47
CA ALA A 127 11.30 -9.75 -6.48
C ALA A 127 9.83 -10.12 -6.78
N ILE A 128 9.42 -10.07 -8.05
CA ILE A 128 8.09 -10.51 -8.49
C ILE A 128 7.89 -11.99 -8.15
N LEU A 129 8.81 -12.86 -8.52
CA LEU A 129 8.70 -14.29 -8.23
C LEU A 129 8.64 -14.57 -6.72
N ALA A 130 9.45 -13.88 -5.90
CA ALA A 130 9.43 -14.02 -4.46
C ALA A 130 8.08 -13.60 -3.85
N THR A 131 7.56 -12.44 -4.24
CA THR A 131 6.26 -11.96 -3.75
C THR A 131 5.10 -12.85 -4.20
N GLN A 132 5.14 -13.35 -5.43
CA GLN A 132 4.13 -14.26 -5.96
C GLN A 132 4.23 -15.66 -5.32
N PHE A 133 5.44 -16.14 -5.02
CA PHE A 133 5.62 -17.36 -4.25
C PHE A 133 4.94 -17.27 -2.89
N VAL A 134 5.16 -16.18 -2.15
CA VAL A 134 4.49 -15.95 -0.86
C VAL A 134 2.98 -15.96 -1.04
N PHE A 135 2.45 -15.24 -2.01
CA PHE A 135 1.00 -15.10 -2.21
C PHE A 135 0.32 -16.40 -2.65
N TYR A 136 0.89 -17.11 -3.64
CA TYR A 136 0.27 -18.30 -4.21
C TYR A 136 0.59 -19.60 -3.50
N CYS A 137 1.77 -19.73 -2.87
CA CYS A 137 2.22 -21.01 -2.31
C CYS A 137 1.93 -21.16 -0.81
N ILE A 138 2.02 -20.09 -0.01
CA ILE A 138 1.83 -20.20 1.45
C ILE A 138 0.47 -20.79 1.83
N PRO A 139 -0.67 -20.46 1.19
CA PRO A 139 -1.96 -21.07 1.54
C PRO A 139 -2.00 -22.60 1.38
N TRP A 140 -1.13 -23.17 0.56
CA TRP A 140 -1.06 -24.62 0.33
C TRP A 140 -0.27 -25.38 1.37
N PHE A 141 0.51 -24.67 2.23
CA PHE A 141 1.27 -25.32 3.29
C PHE A 141 0.36 -25.71 4.45
N ASN A 142 0.59 -26.90 4.98
CA ASN A 142 -0.10 -27.39 6.16
C ASN A 142 0.82 -27.35 7.39
N TRP A 143 0.25 -27.00 8.53
CA TRP A 143 0.89 -27.00 9.84
C TRP A 143 -0.06 -27.63 10.86
N SER A 144 0.38 -28.66 11.58
CA SER A 144 -0.43 -29.35 12.60
C SER A 144 -1.84 -29.75 12.11
N GLY A 145 -1.93 -30.33 10.88
CA GLY A 145 -3.20 -30.83 10.32
C GLY A 145 -4.14 -29.77 9.72
N ARG A 146 -3.75 -28.50 9.71
CA ARG A 146 -4.52 -27.39 9.12
C ARG A 146 -3.66 -26.56 8.18
N GLN A 147 -4.27 -25.65 7.45
CA GLN A 147 -3.57 -24.64 6.63
C GLN A 147 -2.64 -23.80 7.53
N ALA A 148 -1.38 -23.63 7.12
CA ALA A 148 -0.35 -22.96 7.92
C ALA A 148 -0.66 -21.48 8.19
N VAL A 149 -1.24 -20.78 7.22
CA VAL A 149 -1.74 -19.42 7.38
C VAL A 149 -3.18 -19.37 6.89
N LEU A 150 -4.11 -19.06 7.79
CA LEU A 150 -5.54 -18.98 7.52
C LEU A 150 -6.17 -17.87 8.36
N PHE A 151 -6.88 -16.97 7.72
CA PHE A 151 -7.66 -15.91 8.37
C PHE A 151 -9.14 -16.33 8.39
N ASP A 152 -9.52 -17.16 9.37
CA ASP A 152 -10.89 -17.64 9.51
C ASP A 152 -11.79 -16.56 10.12
N ILE A 153 -12.39 -15.75 9.25
CA ILE A 153 -13.25 -14.63 9.64
C ILE A 153 -14.56 -15.12 10.30
N PRO A 154 -15.27 -16.14 9.77
CA PRO A 154 -16.49 -16.66 10.40
C PRO A 154 -16.29 -17.08 11.85
N ASN A 155 -15.23 -17.82 12.14
CA ASN A 155 -14.90 -18.29 13.48
C ASN A 155 -14.07 -17.27 14.28
N ARG A 156 -13.68 -16.15 13.66
CA ARG A 156 -12.88 -15.08 14.29
C ARG A 156 -11.51 -15.56 14.82
N HIS A 157 -10.89 -16.49 14.11
CA HIS A 157 -9.58 -17.03 14.41
C HIS A 157 -8.60 -16.73 13.28
N PHE A 158 -7.40 -16.31 13.64
CA PHE A 158 -6.33 -16.03 12.70
C PHE A 158 -5.16 -16.96 13.01
N PHE A 159 -4.78 -17.77 12.04
CA PHE A 159 -3.73 -18.76 12.19
C PHE A 159 -2.51 -18.33 11.40
N ILE A 160 -1.36 -18.30 12.06
CA ILE A 160 -0.08 -18.00 11.45
C ILE A 160 0.92 -19.04 11.95
N PHE A 161 1.15 -20.08 11.17
CA PHE A 161 1.92 -21.27 11.55
C PHE A 161 1.42 -21.86 12.88
N GLY A 162 2.26 -21.99 13.90
CA GLY A 162 1.89 -22.48 15.23
C GLY A 162 1.21 -21.46 16.15
N LEU A 163 0.91 -20.26 15.67
CA LEU A 163 0.24 -19.22 16.44
C LEU A 163 -1.24 -19.12 16.05
N SER A 164 -2.11 -19.10 17.05
CA SER A 164 -3.54 -18.87 16.89
C SER A 164 -3.92 -17.58 17.61
N PHE A 165 -4.50 -16.63 16.88
CA PHE A 165 -4.96 -15.35 17.41
C PHE A 165 -6.49 -15.33 17.40
N GLY A 166 -7.07 -14.86 18.50
CA GLY A 166 -8.52 -14.64 18.64
C GLY A 166 -8.89 -13.16 18.62
N MET A 167 -10.16 -12.85 18.86
CA MET A 167 -10.65 -11.45 18.91
C MET A 167 -9.95 -10.59 19.97
N ALA A 168 -9.53 -11.21 21.09
CA ALA A 168 -8.80 -10.52 22.14
C ALA A 168 -7.41 -10.02 21.70
N ASP A 169 -6.85 -10.67 20.68
CA ASP A 169 -5.52 -10.39 20.15
C ASP A 169 -5.52 -9.36 19.02
N LEU A 170 -6.65 -8.69 18.77
CA LEU A 170 -6.79 -7.70 17.68
C LEU A 170 -5.80 -6.53 17.81
N ILE A 171 -5.33 -6.26 19.03
CA ILE A 171 -4.29 -5.27 19.30
C ILE A 171 -2.98 -5.58 18.56
N TYR A 172 -2.61 -6.87 18.43
CA TYR A 172 -1.42 -7.27 17.69
C TYR A 172 -1.57 -7.02 16.19
N LEU A 173 -2.78 -7.21 15.64
CA LEU A 173 -3.06 -6.87 14.24
C LEU A 173 -2.94 -5.35 14.02
N ALA A 174 -3.51 -4.54 14.90
CA ALA A 174 -3.39 -3.09 14.82
C ALA A 174 -1.92 -2.63 14.88
N LEU A 175 -1.15 -3.19 15.81
CA LEU A 175 0.28 -2.89 15.93
C LEU A 175 1.07 -3.33 14.70
N LEU A 176 0.76 -4.50 14.12
CA LEU A 176 1.38 -4.98 12.88
C LEU A 176 1.10 -4.03 11.70
N LEU A 177 -0.13 -3.52 11.58
CA LEU A 177 -0.49 -2.54 10.55
C LEU A 177 0.27 -1.23 10.73
N ILE A 178 0.40 -0.75 11.97
CA ILE A 178 1.19 0.44 12.31
C ILE A 178 2.66 0.22 11.94
N ILE A 179 3.27 -0.90 12.35
CA ILE A 179 4.65 -1.26 12.01
C ILE A 179 4.83 -1.30 10.49
N SER A 180 3.89 -1.90 9.76
CA SER A 180 3.95 -1.98 8.30
C SER A 180 3.89 -0.60 7.64
N ALA A 181 3.03 0.30 8.12
CA ALA A 181 2.93 1.67 7.62
C ALA A 181 4.21 2.47 7.92
N PHE A 182 4.70 2.43 9.16
CA PHE A 182 5.96 3.09 9.52
C PHE A 182 7.16 2.49 8.77
N GLY A 183 7.21 1.17 8.59
CA GLY A 183 8.23 0.49 7.81
C GLY A 183 8.27 0.97 6.37
N LEU A 184 7.10 1.14 5.76
CA LEU A 184 6.98 1.66 4.40
C LEU A 184 7.46 3.11 4.28
N PHE A 185 7.13 3.98 5.26
CA PHE A 185 7.61 5.36 5.29
C PHE A 185 9.12 5.46 5.55
N TRP A 186 9.64 4.65 6.48
CA TRP A 186 11.07 4.57 6.73
C TRP A 186 11.83 4.13 5.47
N TRP A 187 11.34 3.08 4.79
CA TRP A 187 11.92 2.61 3.53
C TRP A 187 11.92 3.70 2.45
N THR A 188 10.83 4.48 2.36
CA THR A 188 10.71 5.59 1.42
C THR A 188 11.74 6.69 1.69
N THR A 189 11.99 7.01 2.96
CA THR A 189 12.99 8.00 3.34
C THR A 189 14.40 7.58 2.90
N VAL A 190 14.71 6.28 2.94
CA VAL A 190 16.01 5.73 2.53
C VAL A 190 16.12 5.58 1.01
N ALA A 191 15.19 4.86 0.42
CA ALA A 191 15.28 4.32 -0.94
C ALA A 191 14.18 4.83 -1.89
N GLY A 192 13.52 5.93 -1.53
CA GLY A 192 12.50 6.55 -2.37
C GLY A 192 11.38 5.57 -2.76
N ARG A 193 11.17 5.39 -4.05
CA ARG A 193 10.10 4.53 -4.60
C ARG A 193 10.53 3.11 -4.94
N LEU A 194 11.59 2.60 -4.34
CA LEU A 194 12.06 1.25 -4.63
C LEU A 194 10.99 0.19 -4.38
N TRP A 195 10.21 0.31 -3.29
CA TRP A 195 9.05 -0.56 -3.03
C TRP A 195 8.05 -0.58 -4.20
N CYS A 196 7.71 0.60 -4.74
CA CYS A 196 6.77 0.73 -5.85
C CYS A 196 7.25 0.01 -7.11
N GLY A 197 8.55 0.00 -7.36
CA GLY A 197 9.15 -0.62 -8.55
C GLY A 197 9.31 -2.14 -8.47
N TYR A 198 9.41 -2.72 -7.26
CA TYR A 198 9.84 -4.11 -7.09
C TYR A 198 8.85 -5.00 -6.34
N ALA A 199 8.10 -4.48 -5.36
CA ALA A 199 7.28 -5.30 -4.47
C ALA A 199 5.80 -4.86 -4.37
N CYS A 200 5.45 -3.67 -4.87
CA CYS A 200 4.07 -3.20 -4.83
C CYS A 200 3.16 -4.10 -5.66
N PRO A 201 2.03 -4.61 -5.11
CA PRO A 201 1.12 -5.50 -5.84
C PRO A 201 0.66 -4.94 -7.18
N GLN A 202 0.35 -3.63 -7.26
CA GLN A 202 -0.05 -2.99 -8.51
C GLN A 202 1.01 -3.13 -9.61
N THR A 203 2.28 -2.88 -9.26
CA THR A 203 3.39 -2.97 -10.23
C THR A 203 3.68 -4.43 -10.59
N VAL A 204 3.63 -5.34 -9.62
CA VAL A 204 3.86 -6.77 -9.81
C VAL A 204 2.83 -7.35 -10.79
N TYR A 205 1.54 -7.14 -10.55
CA TYR A 205 0.49 -7.63 -11.44
C TYR A 205 0.50 -6.93 -12.81
N THR A 206 0.78 -5.63 -12.85
CA THR A 206 0.92 -4.92 -14.13
C THR A 206 2.07 -5.50 -14.97
N GLU A 207 3.19 -5.85 -14.34
CA GLU A 207 4.32 -6.49 -15.03
C GLU A 207 3.96 -7.89 -15.56
N ILE A 208 3.23 -8.70 -14.78
CA ILE A 208 2.72 -9.99 -15.23
C ILE A 208 1.81 -9.82 -16.45
N MET A 209 0.92 -8.81 -16.45
CA MET A 209 0.07 -8.51 -17.62
C MET A 209 0.90 -8.06 -18.82
N LEU A 210 2.00 -7.32 -18.60
CA LEU A 210 2.93 -6.94 -19.67
C LEU A 210 3.70 -8.14 -20.22
N TRP A 211 4.04 -9.14 -19.41
CA TRP A 211 4.66 -10.38 -19.87
C TRP A 211 3.68 -11.18 -20.75
N ILE A 212 2.40 -11.26 -20.36
CA ILE A 212 1.35 -11.89 -21.19
C ILE A 212 1.19 -11.14 -22.51
N ASP A 213 1.14 -9.80 -22.46
CA ASP A 213 1.09 -8.95 -23.65
C ASP A 213 2.27 -9.22 -24.59
N HIS A 214 3.49 -9.34 -24.03
CA HIS A 214 4.69 -9.61 -24.81
C HIS A 214 4.71 -11.02 -25.39
N PHE A 215 4.26 -12.01 -24.63
CA PHE A 215 4.20 -13.40 -25.05
C PHE A 215 3.21 -13.63 -26.20
N VAL A 216 2.02 -13.03 -26.11
CA VAL A 216 0.92 -13.27 -27.08
C VAL A 216 0.98 -12.31 -28.28
N GLU A 217 1.20 -11.02 -28.03
CA GLU A 217 1.18 -9.97 -29.06
C GLU A 217 2.58 -9.62 -29.59
N GLY A 218 3.63 -10.05 -28.86
CA GLY A 218 5.03 -9.80 -29.20
C GLY A 218 5.53 -8.42 -28.75
N ASP A 219 6.64 -7.97 -29.36
CA ASP A 219 7.32 -6.74 -29.02
C ASP A 219 6.47 -5.48 -29.23
N ARG A 220 6.89 -4.37 -28.61
CA ARG A 220 6.23 -3.06 -28.67
C ARG A 220 5.78 -2.67 -30.09
N ASN A 221 6.66 -2.81 -31.07
CA ASN A 221 6.35 -2.42 -32.45
C ASN A 221 5.27 -3.32 -33.08
N LYS A 222 5.28 -4.62 -32.77
CA LYS A 222 4.25 -5.58 -33.25
C LYS A 222 2.90 -5.26 -32.60
N ARG A 223 2.88 -4.96 -31.29
CA ARG A 223 1.67 -4.54 -30.55
C ARG A 223 1.05 -3.28 -31.13
N MET A 224 1.87 -2.26 -31.38
CA MET A 224 1.40 -0.99 -31.97
C MET A 224 0.86 -1.17 -33.38
N LYS A 225 1.44 -2.08 -34.19
CA LYS A 225 0.90 -2.44 -35.54
C LYS A 225 -0.41 -3.19 -35.40
N LEU A 226 -0.47 -4.21 -34.54
CA LEU A 226 -1.68 -5.00 -34.29
C LEU A 226 -2.86 -4.12 -33.83
N ASP A 227 -2.63 -3.13 -32.98
CA ASP A 227 -3.69 -2.24 -32.51
C ASP A 227 -4.25 -1.35 -33.62
N LYS A 228 -3.41 -0.96 -34.60
CA LYS A 228 -3.81 -0.16 -35.78
C LYS A 228 -4.44 -0.97 -36.90
N GLU A 229 -4.22 -2.30 -36.94
CA GLU A 229 -4.82 -3.18 -37.95
C GLU A 229 -6.34 -3.21 -37.83
N PRO A 230 -7.09 -3.32 -38.94
CA PRO A 230 -8.53 -3.55 -38.89
C PRO A 230 -8.82 -4.91 -38.23
N TRP A 231 -10.06 -5.10 -37.76
CA TRP A 231 -10.48 -6.36 -37.15
C TRP A 231 -10.51 -7.47 -38.24
N ASN A 232 -9.63 -8.45 -38.12
CA ASN A 232 -9.56 -9.65 -38.93
C ASN A 232 -9.45 -10.89 -38.02
N LEU A 233 -9.65 -12.08 -38.58
CA LEU A 233 -9.60 -13.34 -37.81
C LEU A 233 -8.29 -13.52 -37.06
N ARG A 234 -7.17 -13.11 -37.64
CA ARG A 234 -5.87 -13.14 -36.96
C ARG A 234 -5.85 -12.26 -35.72
N LYS A 235 -6.30 -11.02 -35.85
CA LYS A 235 -6.36 -10.08 -34.71
C LYS A 235 -7.31 -10.59 -33.62
N ILE A 236 -8.49 -11.07 -34.01
CA ILE A 236 -9.47 -11.65 -33.07
C ILE A 236 -8.85 -12.83 -32.33
N ARG A 237 -8.22 -13.78 -33.02
CA ARG A 237 -7.57 -14.94 -32.38
C ARG A 237 -6.48 -14.51 -31.37
N ILE A 238 -5.59 -13.59 -31.74
CA ILE A 238 -4.52 -13.10 -30.86
C ILE A 238 -5.12 -12.40 -29.63
N LYS A 239 -6.08 -11.51 -29.84
CA LYS A 239 -6.73 -10.80 -28.72
C LYS A 239 -7.52 -11.75 -27.82
N PHE A 240 -8.24 -12.71 -28.40
CA PHE A 240 -8.97 -13.72 -27.63
C PHE A 240 -8.03 -14.56 -26.76
N THR A 241 -6.95 -15.10 -27.34
CA THR A 241 -5.94 -15.86 -26.58
C THR A 241 -5.35 -15.03 -25.43
N LYS A 242 -5.02 -13.77 -25.69
CA LYS A 242 -4.53 -12.86 -24.66
C LYS A 242 -5.53 -12.69 -23.51
N TYR A 243 -6.78 -12.35 -23.83
CA TYR A 243 -7.79 -12.13 -22.80
C TYR A 243 -8.15 -13.41 -22.04
N LEU A 244 -8.10 -14.57 -22.70
CA LEU A 244 -8.30 -15.86 -22.05
C LEU A 244 -7.22 -16.13 -20.98
N ILE A 245 -5.94 -15.90 -21.32
CA ILE A 245 -4.82 -16.07 -20.38
C ILE A 245 -4.95 -15.06 -19.21
N ILE A 246 -5.24 -13.79 -19.52
CA ILE A 246 -5.44 -12.76 -18.50
C ILE A 246 -6.58 -13.15 -17.56
N PHE A 247 -7.70 -13.61 -18.10
CA PHE A 247 -8.85 -14.05 -17.31
C PHE A 247 -8.46 -15.22 -16.40
N ALA A 248 -7.75 -16.22 -16.94
CA ALA A 248 -7.30 -17.38 -16.15
C ALA A 248 -6.37 -16.96 -14.98
N VAL A 249 -5.42 -16.03 -15.23
CA VAL A 249 -4.52 -15.52 -14.20
C VAL A 249 -5.31 -14.71 -13.16
N CYS A 250 -6.23 -13.85 -13.57
CA CYS A 250 -7.04 -13.06 -12.63
C CYS A 250 -7.99 -13.93 -11.82
N ALA A 251 -8.62 -14.93 -12.44
CA ALA A 251 -9.48 -15.90 -11.74
C ALA A 251 -8.69 -16.71 -10.70
N TRP A 252 -7.51 -17.21 -11.08
CA TRP A 252 -6.64 -17.93 -10.15
C TRP A 252 -6.15 -17.04 -9.00
N THR A 253 -5.84 -15.78 -9.29
CA THR A 253 -5.49 -14.78 -8.27
C THR A 253 -6.63 -14.58 -7.28
N GLY A 254 -7.86 -14.46 -7.77
CA GLY A 254 -9.04 -14.33 -6.92
C GLY A 254 -9.31 -15.58 -6.07
N ILE A 255 -9.19 -16.78 -6.66
CA ILE A 255 -9.32 -18.04 -5.93
C ILE A 255 -8.26 -18.15 -4.82
N THR A 256 -7.01 -17.82 -5.14
CA THR A 256 -5.92 -17.81 -4.16
C THR A 256 -6.18 -16.81 -3.04
N PHE A 257 -6.66 -15.61 -3.37
CA PHE A 257 -7.02 -14.61 -2.36
C PHE A 257 -8.10 -15.14 -1.40
N ALA A 258 -9.17 -15.73 -1.92
CA ALA A 258 -10.20 -16.37 -1.08
C ALA A 258 -9.62 -17.52 -0.25
N GLY A 259 -8.60 -18.22 -0.78
CA GLY A 259 -7.88 -19.30 -0.09
C GLY A 259 -7.04 -18.85 1.12
N TRP A 260 -6.81 -17.55 1.34
CA TRP A 260 -6.25 -17.04 2.59
C TRP A 260 -7.28 -16.97 3.72
N PHE A 261 -8.59 -16.97 3.38
CA PHE A 261 -9.72 -16.86 4.31
C PHE A 261 -10.53 -18.14 4.45
N THR A 262 -10.36 -19.04 3.50
CA THR A 262 -11.06 -20.35 3.48
C THR A 262 -10.02 -21.42 3.17
N PRO A 263 -10.06 -22.63 3.78
CA PRO A 263 -9.10 -23.69 3.52
C PRO A 263 -8.97 -23.97 2.01
N ILE A 264 -7.83 -23.62 1.40
CA ILE A 264 -7.67 -23.61 -0.07
C ILE A 264 -7.83 -25.01 -0.67
N ARG A 265 -7.40 -26.06 0.06
CA ARG A 265 -7.48 -27.45 -0.40
C ARG A 265 -8.90 -27.97 -0.52
N GLU A 266 -9.84 -27.41 0.25
CA GLU A 266 -11.27 -27.69 0.17
C GLU A 266 -11.95 -26.73 -0.79
N PHE A 267 -11.55 -25.47 -0.78
CA PHE A 267 -12.16 -24.43 -1.57
C PHE A 267 -11.94 -24.61 -3.07
N VAL A 268 -10.73 -24.98 -3.51
CA VAL A 268 -10.42 -25.16 -4.94
C VAL A 268 -11.29 -26.25 -5.58
N PRO A 269 -11.37 -27.48 -5.04
CA PRO A 269 -12.31 -28.48 -5.57
C PRO A 269 -13.77 -28.03 -5.53
N ALA A 270 -14.20 -27.36 -4.46
CA ALA A 270 -15.55 -26.86 -4.30
C ALA A 270 -15.93 -25.81 -5.38
N VAL A 271 -14.97 -24.98 -5.82
CA VAL A 271 -15.19 -24.03 -6.93
C VAL A 271 -15.47 -24.80 -8.23
N PHE A 272 -14.70 -25.84 -8.54
CA PHE A 272 -14.87 -26.62 -9.79
C PHE A 272 -16.12 -27.50 -9.77
N THR A 273 -16.56 -27.96 -8.58
CA THR A 273 -17.81 -28.74 -8.43
C THR A 273 -19.04 -27.88 -8.18
N MET A 274 -18.91 -26.54 -8.25
CA MET A 274 -19.99 -25.57 -7.98
C MET A 274 -20.62 -25.69 -6.56
N GLN A 275 -19.84 -26.20 -5.59
CA GLN A 275 -20.25 -26.38 -4.20
C GLN A 275 -19.62 -25.33 -3.26
N ALA A 276 -18.87 -24.38 -3.80
CA ALA A 276 -18.22 -23.33 -3.02
C ALA A 276 -19.25 -22.40 -2.37
N GLY A 277 -18.98 -22.01 -1.12
CA GLY A 277 -19.81 -21.05 -0.40
C GLY A 277 -19.89 -19.70 -1.14
N GLY A 278 -21.10 -19.13 -1.20
CA GLY A 278 -21.36 -17.92 -1.99
C GLY A 278 -20.49 -16.72 -1.60
N THR A 279 -20.19 -16.53 -0.33
CA THR A 279 -19.33 -15.44 0.17
C THR A 279 -17.88 -15.58 -0.30
N ALA A 280 -17.33 -16.79 -0.24
CA ALA A 280 -15.96 -17.06 -0.69
C ALA A 280 -15.85 -16.94 -2.22
N LEU A 281 -16.87 -17.43 -2.95
CA LEU A 281 -16.94 -17.29 -4.40
C LEU A 281 -17.07 -15.82 -4.83
N PHE A 282 -17.89 -15.04 -4.14
CA PHE A 282 -18.00 -13.60 -4.36
C PHE A 282 -16.66 -12.89 -4.12
N ALA A 283 -15.98 -13.20 -3.01
CA ALA A 283 -14.67 -12.62 -2.70
C ALA A 283 -13.62 -12.95 -3.78
N ALA A 284 -13.60 -14.22 -4.26
CA ALA A 284 -12.73 -14.65 -5.34
C ALA A 284 -13.01 -13.90 -6.64
N ALA A 285 -14.28 -13.83 -7.05
CA ALA A 285 -14.70 -13.15 -8.26
C ALA A 285 -14.41 -11.63 -8.19
N PHE A 286 -14.73 -11.01 -7.06
CA PHE A 286 -14.49 -9.58 -6.84
C PHE A 286 -13.00 -9.23 -6.90
N TYR A 287 -12.15 -9.99 -6.17
CA TYR A 287 -10.70 -9.73 -6.18
C TYR A 287 -10.08 -9.99 -7.54
N GLY A 288 -10.50 -11.05 -8.25
CA GLY A 288 -10.09 -11.33 -9.62
C GLY A 288 -10.47 -10.21 -10.58
N PHE A 289 -11.70 -9.69 -10.47
CA PHE A 289 -12.17 -8.54 -11.26
C PHE A 289 -11.37 -7.27 -10.96
N VAL A 290 -11.14 -6.96 -9.70
CA VAL A 290 -10.33 -5.79 -9.28
C VAL A 290 -8.89 -5.91 -9.79
N THR A 291 -8.30 -7.11 -9.75
CA THR A 291 -6.97 -7.37 -10.30
C THR A 291 -6.94 -7.12 -11.82
N TRP A 292 -7.93 -7.60 -12.55
CA TRP A 292 -8.06 -7.33 -13.98
C TRP A 292 -8.21 -5.82 -14.26
N LEU A 293 -9.09 -5.16 -13.53
CA LEU A 293 -9.37 -3.73 -13.71
C LEU A 293 -8.11 -2.89 -13.47
N PHE A 294 -7.42 -3.09 -12.35
CA PHE A 294 -6.30 -2.25 -11.96
C PHE A 294 -5.01 -2.61 -12.72
N ALA A 295 -4.69 -3.89 -12.86
CA ALA A 295 -3.44 -4.32 -13.46
C ALA A 295 -3.47 -4.37 -14.99
N HIS A 296 -4.63 -4.63 -15.60
CA HIS A 296 -4.74 -4.73 -17.07
C HIS A 296 -5.33 -3.48 -17.72
N GLN A 297 -6.44 -2.94 -17.18
CA GLN A 297 -7.12 -1.80 -17.80
C GLN A 297 -6.52 -0.47 -17.40
N MET A 298 -6.36 -0.23 -16.10
CA MET A 298 -5.92 1.07 -15.57
C MET A 298 -4.40 1.20 -15.50
N ARG A 299 -3.66 0.12 -15.23
CA ARG A 299 -2.19 0.07 -15.22
C ARG A 299 -1.55 1.28 -14.51
N GLU A 300 -0.82 2.10 -15.27
CA GLU A 300 -0.12 3.30 -14.81
C GLU A 300 -1.04 4.39 -14.26
N GLN A 301 -2.32 4.41 -14.65
CA GLN A 301 -3.28 5.40 -14.16
C GLN A 301 -3.52 5.26 -12.66
N VAL A 302 -3.47 4.02 -12.13
CA VAL A 302 -3.56 3.78 -10.68
C VAL A 302 -2.43 4.49 -9.95
N CYS A 303 -1.18 4.33 -10.42
CA CYS A 303 -0.01 4.95 -9.79
C CYS A 303 0.01 6.48 -9.94
N LYS A 304 -0.48 7.01 -11.08
CA LYS A 304 -0.47 8.45 -11.38
C LYS A 304 -1.57 9.21 -10.65
N HIS A 305 -2.77 8.65 -10.57
CA HIS A 305 -3.96 9.41 -10.19
C HIS A 305 -4.69 8.87 -8.96
N MET A 306 -4.69 7.55 -8.73
CA MET A 306 -5.51 6.92 -7.69
C MET A 306 -4.74 6.62 -6.40
N CYS A 307 -3.45 6.28 -6.50
CA CYS A 307 -2.67 5.83 -5.36
C CYS A 307 -2.36 6.98 -4.40
N PRO A 308 -2.93 7.01 -3.18
CA PRO A 308 -2.66 8.07 -2.22
C PRO A 308 -1.21 8.04 -1.75
N TYR A 309 -0.62 6.84 -1.65
CA TYR A 309 0.77 6.66 -1.24
C TYR A 309 1.76 7.37 -2.17
N ALA A 310 1.49 7.41 -3.48
CA ALA A 310 2.34 8.11 -4.44
C ALA A 310 2.47 9.61 -4.14
N ARG A 311 1.42 10.24 -3.58
CA ARG A 311 1.43 11.65 -3.15
C ARG A 311 2.10 11.84 -1.80
N PHE A 312 1.83 10.96 -0.83
CA PHE A 312 2.48 11.01 0.48
C PHE A 312 3.99 10.78 0.38
N GLN A 313 4.43 9.87 -0.48
CA GLN A 313 5.86 9.64 -0.71
C GLN A 313 6.61 10.89 -1.14
N SER A 314 6.03 11.72 -2.01
CA SER A 314 6.70 12.93 -2.49
C SER A 314 7.03 13.92 -1.36
N ALA A 315 6.20 13.94 -0.30
CA ALA A 315 6.44 14.75 0.89
C ALA A 315 7.55 14.18 1.81
N MET A 316 7.87 12.88 1.67
CA MET A 316 8.91 12.21 2.46
C MET A 316 10.29 12.29 1.83
N PHE A 317 10.39 12.66 0.55
CA PHE A 317 11.67 12.81 -0.13
C PHE A 317 12.44 14.01 0.41
N ASP A 318 13.73 13.84 0.55
CA ASP A 318 14.70 14.88 0.83
C ASP A 318 15.87 14.77 -0.18
N PRO A 319 16.78 15.76 -0.22
CA PRO A 319 17.89 15.76 -1.19
C PRO A 319 18.84 14.57 -1.08
N ASP A 320 18.81 13.83 0.04
CA ASP A 320 19.63 12.63 0.27
C ASP A 320 18.85 11.31 0.04
N THR A 321 17.59 11.39 -0.34
CA THR A 321 16.79 10.20 -0.70
C THR A 321 17.27 9.64 -2.03
N LEU A 322 17.43 8.31 -2.10
CA LEU A 322 17.85 7.61 -3.30
C LEU A 322 16.78 7.68 -4.38
N ILE A 323 17.11 8.27 -5.51
CA ILE A 323 16.25 8.45 -6.69
C ILE A 323 16.93 7.95 -7.95
N ILE A 324 16.14 7.69 -9.00
CA ILE A 324 16.69 7.51 -10.35
C ILE A 324 16.78 8.87 -11.01
N SER A 325 17.96 9.22 -11.50
CA SER A 325 18.16 10.48 -12.19
C SER A 325 19.05 10.33 -13.42
N TYR A 326 18.83 11.24 -14.36
CA TYR A 326 19.67 11.46 -15.53
C TYR A 326 20.71 12.52 -15.20
N ASP A 327 21.96 12.24 -15.56
CA ASP A 327 23.08 13.14 -15.38
C ASP A 327 23.08 14.18 -16.51
N THR A 328 22.57 15.37 -16.20
CA THR A 328 22.42 16.45 -17.18
C THR A 328 23.76 17.05 -17.59
N GLU A 329 24.75 17.12 -16.69
CA GLU A 329 26.06 17.69 -17.01
C GLU A 329 26.82 16.83 -18.00
N ARG A 330 26.72 15.51 -17.81
CA ARG A 330 27.34 14.54 -18.70
C ARG A 330 26.56 14.35 -20.00
N GLY A 331 25.24 14.46 -19.97
CA GLY A 331 24.34 14.09 -21.06
C GLY A 331 23.95 15.19 -22.02
N GLU A 332 23.99 16.46 -21.57
CA GLU A 332 23.63 17.61 -22.40
C GLU A 332 24.85 18.34 -22.99
N PRO A 333 24.73 18.98 -24.13
CA PRO A 333 23.60 18.98 -25.06
C PRO A 333 23.43 17.64 -25.79
N ARG A 334 22.18 17.11 -25.79
CA ARG A 334 21.86 15.82 -26.40
C ARG A 334 21.71 15.92 -27.92
N GLY A 335 22.24 14.96 -28.65
CA GLY A 335 22.13 14.94 -30.11
C GLY A 335 22.40 13.57 -30.72
N ALA A 336 21.71 13.28 -31.86
CA ALA A 336 21.92 12.04 -32.58
C ALA A 336 23.31 12.03 -33.24
N ARG A 337 24.04 10.93 -33.10
CA ARG A 337 25.35 10.73 -33.73
C ARG A 337 25.61 9.27 -34.09
N LYS A 338 26.52 9.07 -35.03
CA LYS A 338 26.95 7.74 -35.46
C LYS A 338 27.95 7.15 -34.45
N LYS A 339 27.99 5.83 -34.36
CA LYS A 339 28.95 5.09 -33.51
C LYS A 339 30.44 5.39 -33.83
N THR A 340 30.71 5.80 -35.07
CA THR A 340 32.05 6.11 -35.54
C THR A 340 32.62 7.43 -35.03
N VAL A 341 31.79 8.30 -34.45
CA VAL A 341 32.22 9.58 -33.88
C VAL A 341 32.72 9.33 -32.45
N ALA A 342 33.97 9.65 -32.19
CA ALA A 342 34.56 9.46 -30.87
C ALA A 342 33.96 10.41 -29.84
N ARG A 343 34.02 10.02 -28.57
CA ARG A 343 33.59 10.86 -27.45
C ARG A 343 34.47 12.10 -27.37
N GLY A 344 33.89 13.30 -27.40
CA GLY A 344 34.60 14.56 -27.34
C GLY A 344 34.96 15.17 -28.71
N GLU A 345 34.72 14.50 -29.85
CA GLU A 345 34.85 15.11 -31.19
C GLU A 345 33.77 16.15 -31.50
N THR A 346 32.69 16.15 -30.74
CA THR A 346 31.59 17.10 -30.89
C THR A 346 31.27 17.76 -29.56
N ASP A 347 30.73 18.96 -29.56
CA ASP A 347 30.25 19.66 -28.37
C ASP A 347 28.98 19.03 -27.74
N LEU A 348 28.69 17.78 -28.11
CA LEU A 348 27.52 17.03 -27.62
C LEU A 348 27.88 16.19 -26.41
N GLY A 349 27.00 16.17 -25.42
CA GLY A 349 27.06 15.31 -24.25
C GLY A 349 26.88 13.83 -24.60
N ASP A 350 26.96 12.91 -23.64
CA ASP A 350 26.91 11.46 -23.88
C ASP A 350 25.51 10.96 -24.36
N CYS A 351 24.46 11.73 -24.20
CA CYS A 351 23.12 11.34 -24.63
C CYS A 351 22.92 11.47 -26.14
N ILE A 352 22.72 10.33 -26.83
CA ILE A 352 22.49 10.28 -28.27
C ILE A 352 21.00 10.51 -28.67
N ASN A 353 20.17 10.94 -27.74
CA ASN A 353 18.74 11.20 -27.94
C ASN A 353 17.94 10.01 -28.55
N CYS A 354 18.31 8.77 -28.18
CA CYS A 354 17.67 7.54 -28.72
C CYS A 354 16.26 7.26 -28.16
N THR A 355 15.82 7.97 -27.15
CA THR A 355 14.52 7.83 -26.44
C THR A 355 14.23 6.44 -25.86
N MET A 356 15.25 5.56 -25.75
CA MET A 356 15.06 4.22 -25.21
C MET A 356 14.59 4.25 -23.75
N CYS A 357 15.10 5.15 -22.93
CA CYS A 357 14.68 5.35 -21.54
C CYS A 357 13.18 5.65 -21.40
N VAL A 358 12.61 6.42 -22.35
CA VAL A 358 11.17 6.71 -22.41
C VAL A 358 10.37 5.49 -22.88
N GLN A 359 10.90 4.76 -23.90
CA GLN A 359 10.21 3.61 -24.49
C GLN A 359 10.10 2.41 -23.55
N VAL A 360 11.06 2.22 -22.64
CA VAL A 360 11.02 1.13 -21.64
C VAL A 360 10.23 1.50 -20.39
N CYS A 361 9.90 2.78 -20.20
CA CYS A 361 9.23 3.26 -19.01
C CYS A 361 7.79 2.73 -18.93
N PRO A 362 7.42 1.94 -17.90
CA PRO A 362 6.07 1.41 -17.75
C PRO A 362 5.04 2.50 -17.43
N VAL A 363 5.50 3.64 -16.92
CA VAL A 363 4.67 4.80 -16.59
C VAL A 363 4.67 5.85 -17.70
N GLY A 364 5.62 5.75 -18.66
CA GLY A 364 5.70 6.61 -19.84
C GLY A 364 6.22 8.01 -19.57
N ILE A 365 7.05 8.19 -18.55
CA ILE A 365 7.73 9.47 -18.26
C ILE A 365 9.02 9.59 -19.07
N ASP A 366 9.47 10.83 -19.28
CA ASP A 366 10.82 11.11 -19.76
C ASP A 366 11.73 11.49 -18.58
N ILE A 367 12.57 10.54 -18.16
CA ILE A 367 13.48 10.74 -17.02
C ILE A 367 14.51 11.84 -17.26
N ARG A 368 14.72 12.26 -18.52
CA ARG A 368 15.66 13.32 -18.88
C ARG A 368 15.18 14.71 -18.50
N ASP A 369 13.87 14.85 -18.27
CA ASP A 369 13.25 16.10 -17.82
C ASP A 369 13.36 16.28 -16.29
N GLY A 370 14.15 15.44 -15.62
CA GLY A 370 14.42 15.48 -14.18
C GLY A 370 13.49 14.58 -13.36
N LEU A 371 13.49 14.82 -12.05
CA LEU A 371 12.67 14.06 -11.10
C LEU A 371 11.17 14.31 -11.33
N GLN A 372 10.41 13.25 -11.53
CA GLN A 372 8.95 13.27 -11.72
C GLN A 372 8.28 12.39 -10.68
N TYR A 373 7.13 12.84 -10.16
CA TYR A 373 6.38 12.13 -9.14
C TYR A 373 5.78 10.80 -9.62
N GLU A 374 5.63 10.65 -10.93
CA GLU A 374 5.13 9.43 -11.55
C GLU A 374 6.18 8.31 -11.63
N CYS A 375 7.46 8.64 -11.44
CA CYS A 375 8.53 7.63 -11.45
C CYS A 375 8.32 6.61 -10.33
N ILE A 376 8.19 5.32 -10.67
CA ILE A 376 8.04 4.23 -9.70
C ILE A 376 9.35 3.62 -9.23
N GLY A 377 10.50 4.16 -9.64
CA GLY A 377 11.81 3.67 -9.21
C GLY A 377 12.20 2.27 -9.74
N CYS A 378 11.63 1.82 -10.86
CA CYS A 378 11.82 0.45 -11.37
C CYS A 378 13.15 0.19 -12.09
N ALA A 379 13.95 1.22 -12.34
CA ALA A 379 15.27 1.17 -13.00
C ALA A 379 15.34 0.59 -14.43
N ALA A 380 14.21 0.39 -15.11
CA ALA A 380 14.20 -0.07 -16.49
C ALA A 380 14.93 0.89 -17.46
N CYS A 381 14.87 2.19 -17.17
CA CYS A 381 15.59 3.22 -17.93
C CYS A 381 17.11 3.14 -17.73
N ILE A 382 17.60 2.70 -16.57
CA ILE A 382 19.03 2.48 -16.31
C ILE A 382 19.54 1.35 -17.21
N ASP A 383 18.90 0.17 -17.13
CA ASP A 383 19.29 -0.99 -17.95
C ASP A 383 19.28 -0.67 -19.45
N ALA A 384 18.24 0.02 -19.93
CA ALA A 384 18.12 0.38 -21.33
C ALA A 384 19.15 1.44 -21.78
N CYS A 385 19.50 2.38 -20.89
CA CYS A 385 20.53 3.39 -21.18
C CYS A 385 21.91 2.76 -21.20
N ASP A 386 22.22 1.90 -20.22
CA ASP A 386 23.51 1.20 -20.13
C ASP A 386 23.74 0.31 -21.36
N GLU A 387 22.68 -0.37 -21.87
CA GLU A 387 22.77 -1.14 -23.13
C GLU A 387 23.15 -0.26 -24.32
N VAL A 388 22.62 0.96 -24.38
CA VAL A 388 22.95 1.93 -25.44
C VAL A 388 24.35 2.49 -25.25
N MET A 389 24.76 2.80 -24.02
CA MET A 389 26.11 3.27 -23.71
C MET A 389 27.17 2.23 -24.09
N ASP A 390 26.94 0.95 -23.76
CA ASP A 390 27.81 -0.15 -24.19
C ASP A 390 27.94 -0.24 -25.70
N LYS A 391 26.83 -0.11 -26.44
CA LYS A 391 26.82 -0.13 -27.92
C LYS A 391 27.60 1.03 -28.52
N MET A 392 27.62 2.17 -27.85
CA MET A 392 28.37 3.35 -28.28
C MET A 392 29.83 3.34 -27.81
N GLY A 393 30.22 2.45 -26.87
CA GLY A 393 31.51 2.43 -26.23
C GLY A 393 31.69 3.55 -25.18
N TYR A 394 30.59 4.07 -24.63
CA TYR A 394 30.58 5.10 -23.61
C TYR A 394 30.48 4.51 -22.21
N PRO A 395 30.97 5.19 -21.16
CA PRO A 395 30.85 4.70 -19.80
C PRO A 395 29.37 4.60 -19.40
N ARG A 396 29.00 3.54 -18.70
CA ARG A 396 27.66 3.36 -18.11
C ARG A 396 27.32 4.42 -17.08
N GLY A 397 26.08 4.45 -16.62
CA GLY A 397 25.64 5.28 -15.51
C GLY A 397 25.21 6.71 -15.90
N LEU A 398 24.89 6.95 -17.17
CA LEU A 398 24.27 8.21 -17.59
C LEU A 398 22.89 8.41 -16.94
N ILE A 399 22.17 7.30 -16.73
CA ILE A 399 21.00 7.24 -15.84
C ILE A 399 21.36 6.27 -14.73
N ARG A 400 21.24 6.71 -13.47
CA ARG A 400 21.67 5.90 -12.32
C ARG A 400 20.82 6.17 -11.08
N TYR A 401 20.90 5.28 -10.10
CA TYR A 401 20.48 5.59 -8.75
C TYR A 401 21.47 6.57 -8.13
N THR A 402 20.98 7.69 -7.65
CA THR A 402 21.76 8.75 -7.02
C THR A 402 20.89 9.57 -6.09
N THR A 403 21.46 10.60 -5.46
CA THR A 403 20.74 11.58 -4.64
C THR A 403 20.85 12.97 -5.27
N GLU A 404 19.94 13.87 -4.93
CA GLU A 404 20.00 15.25 -5.44
C GLU A 404 21.30 15.95 -5.02
N ASN A 405 21.76 15.73 -3.78
CA ASN A 405 22.99 16.29 -3.27
C ASN A 405 24.25 15.79 -4.00
N VAL A 406 24.25 14.55 -4.52
CA VAL A 406 25.33 14.03 -5.36
C VAL A 406 25.31 14.70 -6.75
N LEU A 407 24.12 14.90 -7.33
CA LEU A 407 23.99 15.62 -8.60
C LEU A 407 24.38 17.10 -8.49
N GLU A 408 24.20 17.70 -7.32
CA GLU A 408 24.65 19.07 -7.03
C GLU A 408 26.13 19.13 -6.57
N HIS A 409 26.90 18.04 -6.67
CA HIS A 409 28.30 17.92 -6.26
C HIS A 409 28.62 18.24 -4.80
N LYS A 410 27.63 18.16 -3.91
CA LYS A 410 27.87 18.31 -2.47
C LYS A 410 28.57 17.11 -1.86
N TYR A 411 28.36 15.92 -2.45
CA TYR A 411 28.93 14.65 -2.05
C TYR A 411 29.36 13.83 -3.26
N THR A 412 30.19 12.82 -3.04
CA THR A 412 30.58 11.83 -4.05
C THR A 412 29.64 10.61 -4.02
N ASP A 413 29.58 9.84 -5.11
CA ASP A 413 28.81 8.59 -5.17
C ASP A 413 29.18 7.60 -4.03
N GLY A 414 30.43 7.64 -3.53
CA GLY A 414 30.91 6.83 -2.41
C GLY A 414 30.24 7.17 -1.07
N ASP A 415 29.79 8.40 -0.90
CA ASP A 415 29.19 8.89 0.35
C ASP A 415 27.70 8.56 0.48
N ILE A 416 27.04 8.07 -0.58
CA ILE A 416 25.60 7.73 -0.56
C ILE A 416 25.29 6.77 0.60
N LYS A 417 26.11 5.74 0.81
CA LYS A 417 25.92 4.77 1.90
C LYS A 417 25.97 5.43 3.28
N LYS A 418 26.86 6.41 3.47
CA LYS A 418 27.00 7.16 4.71
C LYS A 418 25.78 8.05 4.94
N GLN A 419 25.26 8.68 3.87
CA GLN A 419 24.07 9.52 3.94
C GLN A 419 22.77 8.73 4.19
N MET A 420 22.75 7.44 3.87
CA MET A 420 21.63 6.55 4.25
C MET A 420 21.49 6.39 5.78
N LEU A 421 22.56 6.67 6.56
CA LEU A 421 22.54 6.62 8.03
C LEU A 421 22.40 8.01 8.67
N ARG A 422 21.78 8.95 7.99
CA ARG A 422 21.52 10.30 8.52
C ARG A 422 20.57 10.30 9.74
N PRO A 423 20.64 11.32 10.61
CA PRO A 423 19.85 11.35 11.87
C PRO A 423 18.35 11.12 11.67
N ARG A 424 17.78 11.63 10.59
CA ARG A 424 16.34 11.42 10.25
C ARG A 424 16.01 9.95 10.03
N VAL A 425 16.84 9.23 9.28
CA VAL A 425 16.66 7.79 9.00
C VAL A 425 16.88 6.96 10.26
N ILE A 426 17.90 7.29 11.05
CA ILE A 426 18.18 6.61 12.33
C ILE A 426 17.01 6.82 13.30
N GLY A 427 16.48 8.05 13.42
CA GLY A 427 15.37 8.36 14.31
C GLY A 427 14.11 7.57 13.96
N TYR A 428 13.70 7.56 12.69
CA TYR A 428 12.55 6.76 12.24
C TYR A 428 12.81 5.26 12.38
N GLY A 429 14.04 4.79 12.08
CA GLY A 429 14.44 3.41 12.26
C GLY A 429 14.41 2.97 13.73
N ALA A 430 14.83 3.81 14.66
CA ALA A 430 14.79 3.53 16.08
C ALA A 430 13.34 3.38 16.59
N VAL A 431 12.43 4.26 16.17
CA VAL A 431 10.99 4.15 16.51
C VAL A 431 10.41 2.86 15.95
N LEU A 432 10.72 2.54 14.70
CA LEU A 432 10.27 1.30 14.06
C LEU A 432 10.81 0.07 14.80
N ALA A 433 12.11 0.06 15.12
CA ALA A 433 12.74 -1.04 15.86
C ALA A 433 12.11 -1.21 17.24
N ALA A 434 11.85 -0.12 17.98
CA ALA A 434 11.17 -0.16 19.27
C ALA A 434 9.75 -0.76 19.15
N ALA A 435 8.99 -0.38 18.11
CA ALA A 435 7.66 -0.93 17.85
C ALA A 435 7.71 -2.44 17.51
N VAL A 436 8.69 -2.87 16.70
CA VAL A 436 8.91 -4.29 16.38
C VAL A 436 9.29 -5.08 17.62
N VAL A 437 10.21 -4.57 18.45
CA VAL A 437 10.60 -5.21 19.70
C VAL A 437 9.41 -5.33 20.66
N ALA A 438 8.63 -4.26 20.82
CA ALA A 438 7.40 -4.29 21.63
C ALA A 438 6.39 -5.33 21.12
N PHE A 439 6.22 -5.42 19.80
CA PHE A 439 5.37 -6.44 19.18
C PHE A 439 5.86 -7.85 19.48
N LEU A 440 7.16 -8.13 19.30
CA LEU A 440 7.76 -9.45 19.54
C LEU A 440 7.67 -9.85 21.01
N ILE A 441 7.93 -8.91 21.93
CA ILE A 441 7.76 -9.13 23.38
C ILE A 441 6.29 -9.44 23.67
N GLY A 442 5.35 -8.64 23.17
CA GLY A 442 3.93 -8.84 23.39
C GLY A 442 3.46 -10.23 22.91
N VAL A 443 3.87 -10.64 21.70
CA VAL A 443 3.52 -11.97 21.17
C VAL A 443 4.16 -13.11 21.97
N SER A 444 5.41 -12.96 22.44
CA SER A 444 6.12 -13.98 23.20
C SER A 444 5.62 -14.14 24.64
N THR A 445 5.16 -13.03 25.25
CA THR A 445 4.61 -13.01 26.62
C THR A 445 3.10 -13.21 26.66
N ARG A 446 2.47 -13.40 25.50
CA ARG A 446 1.03 -13.59 25.36
C ARG A 446 0.50 -14.74 26.20
N GLN A 447 -0.60 -14.50 26.91
CA GLN A 447 -1.31 -15.53 27.66
C GLN A 447 -2.17 -16.37 26.70
N THR A 448 -2.07 -17.69 26.83
CA THR A 448 -2.83 -18.65 26.01
C THR A 448 -4.22 -18.96 26.58
N LEU A 449 -4.45 -18.63 27.86
CA LEU A 449 -5.74 -18.74 28.51
C LEU A 449 -6.27 -17.35 28.83
N ARG A 450 -7.54 -17.12 28.57
CA ARG A 450 -8.26 -15.91 28.98
C ARG A 450 -9.53 -16.32 29.71
N VAL A 451 -9.84 -15.62 30.78
CA VAL A 451 -11.07 -15.83 31.54
C VAL A 451 -11.81 -14.50 31.67
N ASP A 452 -13.06 -14.47 31.25
CA ASP A 452 -13.95 -13.32 31.45
C ASP A 452 -14.95 -13.72 32.57
N ILE A 453 -14.96 -12.95 33.67
CA ILE A 453 -15.86 -13.18 34.80
C ILE A 453 -17.11 -12.33 34.58
N ILE A 454 -18.22 -12.97 34.29
CA ILE A 454 -19.49 -12.32 34.04
C ILE A 454 -20.38 -12.54 35.26
N LYS A 455 -20.67 -11.48 36.00
CA LYS A 455 -21.57 -11.55 37.15
C LYS A 455 -23.02 -11.72 36.66
N ASP A 456 -23.78 -12.63 37.32
CA ASP A 456 -25.21 -12.73 37.07
C ASP A 456 -25.91 -11.48 37.64
N ARG A 457 -26.67 -10.84 36.76
CA ARG A 457 -27.43 -9.61 37.11
C ARG A 457 -28.85 -9.91 37.58
N GLY A 458 -29.32 -11.14 37.43
CA GLY A 458 -30.67 -11.51 37.80
C GLY A 458 -30.89 -11.63 39.29
N VAL A 459 -29.88 -12.10 40.03
CA VAL A 459 -29.92 -12.21 41.49
C VAL A 459 -28.56 -11.71 42.01
N MET A 460 -28.54 -10.52 42.66
CA MET A 460 -27.29 -9.93 43.10
C MET A 460 -26.70 -10.65 44.32
N VAL A 461 -27.53 -11.01 45.30
CA VAL A 461 -27.17 -11.74 46.52
C VAL A 461 -28.25 -12.78 46.79
N ARG A 462 -27.85 -13.94 47.22
CA ARG A 462 -28.74 -15.03 47.65
C ARG A 462 -28.22 -15.60 48.93
N GLU A 463 -29.10 -15.80 49.89
CA GLU A 463 -28.79 -16.57 51.10
C GLU A 463 -29.07 -18.03 50.87
N ASN A 464 -28.09 -18.92 51.17
CA ASN A 464 -28.26 -20.35 51.07
C ASN A 464 -28.88 -20.92 52.34
N SER A 465 -29.21 -22.22 52.27
CA SER A 465 -29.83 -22.97 53.39
C SER A 465 -29.00 -23.02 54.70
N LYS A 466 -27.72 -22.60 54.62
CA LYS A 466 -26.78 -22.50 55.78
C LYS A 466 -26.61 -21.11 56.29
N GLY A 467 -27.36 -20.13 55.79
CA GLY A 467 -27.20 -18.71 56.16
C GLY A 467 -25.99 -17.99 55.56
N TRP A 468 -25.41 -18.54 54.49
CA TRP A 468 -24.26 -17.94 53.81
C TRP A 468 -24.74 -17.10 52.63
N LEU A 469 -24.07 -15.94 52.43
CA LEU A 469 -24.33 -15.08 51.26
C LEU A 469 -23.64 -15.68 50.00
N GLU A 470 -24.39 -15.79 48.92
CA GLU A 470 -23.93 -16.34 47.66
C GLU A 470 -24.08 -15.35 46.54
N ASN A 471 -23.04 -15.21 45.70
CA ASN A 471 -23.07 -14.51 44.45
C ASN A 471 -22.79 -15.48 43.29
N ALA A 472 -23.56 -15.40 42.23
CA ALA A 472 -23.43 -16.26 41.05
C ALA A 472 -22.59 -15.54 39.96
N TYR A 473 -21.66 -16.28 39.37
CA TYR A 473 -20.82 -15.84 38.29
C TYR A 473 -20.82 -16.85 37.15
N ASN A 474 -20.73 -16.37 35.91
CA ASN A 474 -20.46 -17.18 34.74
C ASN A 474 -19.01 -16.98 34.32
N LEU A 475 -18.18 -18.01 34.52
CA LEU A 475 -16.78 -17.99 34.07
C LEU A 475 -16.73 -18.40 32.60
N ARG A 476 -16.44 -17.45 31.73
CA ARG A 476 -16.19 -17.72 30.32
C ARG A 476 -14.70 -17.92 30.10
N ILE A 477 -14.31 -19.17 29.97
CA ILE A 477 -12.91 -19.59 29.84
C ILE A 477 -12.62 -19.84 28.36
N ILE A 478 -11.62 -19.16 27.83
CA ILE A 478 -11.25 -19.19 26.42
C ILE A 478 -9.84 -19.75 26.30
N ASN A 479 -9.71 -20.91 25.70
CA ASN A 479 -8.41 -21.50 25.37
C ASN A 479 -7.95 -21.03 23.99
N ASN A 480 -6.95 -20.15 23.93
CA ASN A 480 -6.34 -19.69 22.67
C ASN A 480 -5.16 -20.55 22.20
N SER A 481 -4.88 -21.69 22.91
CA SER A 481 -3.83 -22.62 22.54
C SER A 481 -4.32 -23.69 21.56
N GLU A 482 -3.40 -24.24 20.78
CA GLU A 482 -3.66 -25.43 19.92
C GLU A 482 -3.78 -26.73 20.69
N LYS A 483 -3.48 -26.72 21.99
CA LYS A 483 -3.51 -27.91 22.85
C LYS A 483 -4.63 -27.81 23.89
N PRO A 484 -5.21 -28.92 24.30
CA PRO A 484 -6.13 -28.96 25.42
C PRO A 484 -5.46 -28.44 26.70
N GLN A 485 -6.23 -27.78 27.54
CA GLN A 485 -5.78 -27.24 28.82
C GLN A 485 -6.70 -27.71 29.95
N THR A 486 -6.12 -27.99 31.10
CA THR A 486 -6.88 -28.25 32.34
C THR A 486 -6.75 -27.02 33.23
N VAL A 487 -7.89 -26.44 33.61
CA VAL A 487 -7.97 -25.19 34.37
C VAL A 487 -8.61 -25.45 35.72
N THR A 488 -7.95 -25.04 36.79
CA THR A 488 -8.49 -25.01 38.15
C THR A 488 -8.66 -23.55 38.58
N ALA A 489 -9.69 -23.22 39.33
CA ALA A 489 -9.90 -21.90 39.86
C ALA A 489 -10.00 -21.89 41.37
N SER A 490 -9.46 -20.84 41.98
CA SER A 490 -9.62 -20.52 43.42
C SER A 490 -10.04 -19.06 43.54
N VAL A 491 -10.65 -18.68 44.62
CA VAL A 491 -11.08 -17.31 44.92
C VAL A 491 -10.47 -16.88 46.25
N THR A 492 -10.07 -15.61 46.34
CA THR A 492 -9.52 -14.98 47.51
C THR A 492 -10.19 -13.63 47.72
N GLY A 493 -10.24 -13.17 48.96
CA GLY A 493 -10.86 -11.85 49.30
C GLY A 493 -11.43 -11.77 50.70
N PHE A 494 -11.87 -12.91 51.29
CA PHE A 494 -12.35 -13.04 52.66
C PHE A 494 -11.71 -14.27 53.33
N ASP A 495 -11.68 -14.29 54.67
CA ASP A 495 -11.04 -15.43 55.39
C ASP A 495 -11.79 -16.73 55.22
N ASP A 496 -13.12 -16.73 55.02
CA ASP A 496 -13.92 -17.95 54.77
C ASP A 496 -14.72 -17.87 53.46
N ILE A 497 -13.99 -17.69 52.33
CA ILE A 497 -14.59 -17.65 51.00
C ILE A 497 -14.55 -19.04 50.37
N LYS A 498 -15.66 -19.47 49.78
CA LYS A 498 -15.77 -20.79 49.11
C LYS A 498 -16.25 -20.63 47.68
N LEU A 499 -15.56 -21.30 46.78
CA LEU A 499 -15.93 -21.41 45.36
C LEU A 499 -16.57 -22.78 45.11
N THR A 500 -17.80 -22.78 44.63
CA THR A 500 -18.56 -23.99 44.29
C THR A 500 -19.00 -23.98 42.84
N GLY A 501 -19.26 -25.16 42.28
CA GLY A 501 -19.67 -25.34 40.87
C GLY A 501 -18.55 -25.80 39.95
N LEU A 502 -17.33 -25.97 40.45
CA LEU A 502 -16.23 -26.51 39.66
C LEU A 502 -16.01 -28.02 39.97
N PRO A 503 -15.70 -28.84 38.97
CA PRO A 503 -15.31 -30.25 39.18
C PRO A 503 -13.97 -30.35 39.93
N ALA A 504 -13.83 -31.27 40.86
CA ALA A 504 -12.64 -31.44 41.71
C ALA A 504 -11.33 -31.69 40.91
N GLY A 505 -11.41 -32.17 39.68
CA GLY A 505 -10.26 -32.40 38.80
C GLY A 505 -9.92 -31.22 37.87
N GLY A 506 -10.58 -30.08 38.03
CA GLY A 506 -10.49 -28.97 37.09
C GLY A 506 -11.33 -29.15 35.82
N ILE A 507 -11.42 -28.09 35.01
CA ILE A 507 -12.17 -28.07 33.77
C ILE A 507 -11.20 -28.41 32.65
N LYS A 508 -11.46 -29.47 31.88
CA LYS A 508 -10.74 -29.75 30.64
C LYS A 508 -11.37 -28.94 29.49
N ILE A 509 -10.57 -28.14 28.85
CA ILE A 509 -10.98 -27.30 27.73
C ILE A 509 -10.20 -27.77 26.51
N GLY A 510 -10.91 -28.11 25.46
CA GLY A 510 -10.33 -28.54 24.19
C GLY A 510 -9.48 -27.43 23.54
N SER A 511 -8.76 -27.80 22.51
CA SER A 511 -8.01 -26.86 21.68
C SER A 511 -8.96 -25.79 21.12
N ARG A 512 -8.68 -24.52 21.37
CA ARG A 512 -9.45 -23.36 20.85
C ARG A 512 -10.93 -23.33 21.24
N GLU A 513 -11.26 -23.98 22.32
CA GLU A 513 -12.62 -24.09 22.83
C GLU A 513 -12.89 -22.94 23.81
N THR A 514 -14.14 -22.47 23.80
CA THR A 514 -14.67 -21.55 24.79
C THR A 514 -15.73 -22.27 25.59
N VAL A 515 -15.52 -22.37 26.90
CA VAL A 515 -16.46 -23.00 27.82
C VAL A 515 -16.97 -21.96 28.81
N THR A 516 -18.27 -21.93 29.03
CA THR A 516 -18.89 -21.09 30.06
C THR A 516 -19.35 -22.00 31.21
N VAL A 517 -18.85 -21.72 32.39
CA VAL A 517 -19.12 -22.51 33.59
C VAL A 517 -19.78 -21.62 34.63
N PRO A 518 -21.00 -21.93 35.09
CA PRO A 518 -21.61 -21.22 36.19
C PRO A 518 -20.94 -21.66 37.51
N VAL A 519 -20.56 -20.67 38.30
CA VAL A 519 -19.97 -20.90 39.65
C VAL A 519 -20.64 -19.99 40.66
N GLN A 520 -20.57 -20.42 41.91
CA GLN A 520 -21.08 -19.69 43.05
C GLN A 520 -19.93 -19.41 44.02
N VAL A 521 -19.86 -18.17 44.46
CA VAL A 521 -18.94 -17.74 45.53
C VAL A 521 -19.78 -17.48 46.75
N SER A 522 -19.46 -18.16 47.86
CA SER A 522 -20.17 -18.01 49.13
C SER A 522 -19.24 -17.61 50.26
N THR A 523 -19.74 -16.79 51.16
CA THR A 523 -19.04 -16.33 52.38
C THR A 523 -20.02 -16.15 53.54
N ILE A 524 -19.50 -16.10 54.75
CA ILE A 524 -20.31 -15.85 55.95
C ILE A 524 -20.73 -14.37 55.98
N PRO A 525 -21.96 -14.03 56.40
CA PRO A 525 -22.45 -12.64 56.46
C PRO A 525 -21.55 -11.67 57.25
N GLU A 526 -20.83 -12.17 58.24
CA GLU A 526 -19.93 -11.36 59.07
C GLU A 526 -18.75 -10.76 58.33
N TYR A 527 -18.37 -11.33 57.16
CA TYR A 527 -17.25 -10.84 56.33
C TYR A 527 -17.70 -10.01 55.13
N ALA A 528 -18.99 -9.95 54.85
CA ALA A 528 -19.53 -9.25 53.68
C ALA A 528 -20.65 -8.31 54.07
N ASP A 529 -20.28 -7.18 54.72
CA ASP A 529 -21.20 -6.09 55.01
C ASP A 529 -21.89 -5.56 53.74
N LYS A 530 -22.98 -4.81 53.92
CA LYS A 530 -23.72 -4.19 52.83
C LYS A 530 -22.81 -3.35 51.93
N GLY A 531 -22.60 -3.83 50.69
CA GLY A 531 -21.76 -3.12 49.76
C GLY A 531 -21.09 -4.01 48.72
N SER A 532 -20.07 -3.47 48.08
CA SER A 532 -19.29 -4.16 47.04
C SER A 532 -17.87 -4.39 47.53
N HIS A 533 -17.49 -5.63 47.69
CA HIS A 533 -16.18 -6.04 48.21
C HIS A 533 -15.31 -6.62 47.08
N PRO A 534 -14.06 -6.19 46.93
CA PRO A 534 -13.18 -6.74 45.90
C PRO A 534 -12.78 -8.17 46.21
N ILE A 535 -12.89 -9.04 45.22
CA ILE A 535 -12.42 -10.43 45.31
C ILE A 535 -11.53 -10.71 44.09
N GLU A 536 -10.59 -11.65 44.26
CA GLU A 536 -9.69 -12.08 43.17
C GLU A 536 -9.88 -13.56 42.88
N PHE A 537 -10.07 -13.90 41.61
CA PHE A 537 -10.08 -15.26 41.13
C PHE A 537 -8.69 -15.58 40.59
N ALA A 538 -8.10 -16.66 41.07
CA ALA A 538 -6.85 -17.21 40.57
C ALA A 538 -7.14 -18.48 39.76
N PHE A 539 -6.82 -18.44 38.46
CA PHE A 539 -6.96 -19.57 37.54
C PHE A 539 -5.60 -20.17 37.29
N THR A 540 -5.40 -21.39 37.75
CA THR A 540 -4.19 -22.17 37.46
C THR A 540 -4.47 -23.14 36.33
N TYR A 541 -3.71 -23.05 35.24
CA TYR A 541 -3.89 -23.89 34.07
C TYR A 541 -2.61 -24.64 33.70
N ARG A 542 -2.81 -25.83 33.16
CA ARG A 542 -1.76 -26.71 32.64
C ARG A 542 -2.10 -27.09 31.20
N GLU A 543 -1.14 -26.93 30.30
CA GLU A 543 -1.24 -27.35 28.91
C GLU A 543 -0.81 -28.81 28.78
N ASP A 544 -1.60 -29.65 28.10
CA ASP A 544 -1.25 -31.06 27.88
C ASP A 544 0.09 -31.20 27.13
N GLY A 545 1.03 -31.93 27.74
CA GLY A 545 2.37 -32.16 27.21
C GLY A 545 3.38 -31.03 27.46
N ARG A 546 3.09 -30.13 28.42
CA ARG A 546 4.05 -29.16 28.93
C ARG A 546 4.20 -29.27 30.44
N ASP A 547 5.41 -29.34 30.92
CA ASP A 547 5.67 -29.31 32.35
C ASP A 547 5.59 -27.86 32.86
N GLY A 548 4.75 -27.66 33.85
CA GLY A 548 4.54 -26.37 34.51
C GLY A 548 3.10 -25.86 34.44
N SER A 549 2.64 -25.34 35.57
CA SER A 549 1.36 -24.63 35.68
C SER A 549 1.59 -23.10 35.62
N ARG A 550 0.68 -22.41 34.99
CA ARG A 550 0.66 -20.95 34.98
C ARG A 550 -0.60 -20.46 35.69
N THR A 551 -0.50 -19.35 36.41
CA THR A 551 -1.63 -18.78 37.13
C THR A 551 -1.95 -17.40 36.57
N ILE A 552 -3.23 -17.14 36.35
CA ILE A 552 -3.77 -15.83 35.94
C ILE A 552 -4.71 -15.38 37.05
N THR A 553 -4.63 -14.12 37.45
CA THR A 553 -5.53 -13.52 38.43
C THR A 553 -6.45 -12.52 37.75
N GLU A 554 -7.75 -12.62 38.02
CA GLU A 554 -8.78 -11.71 37.52
C GLU A 554 -9.57 -11.14 38.69
N LYS A 555 -9.79 -9.83 38.66
CA LYS A 555 -10.51 -9.10 39.71
C LYS A 555 -12.00 -9.10 39.44
N SER A 556 -12.78 -9.28 40.49
CA SER A 556 -14.23 -9.14 40.46
C SER A 556 -14.71 -8.55 41.81
N ASN A 557 -16.01 -8.35 41.96
CA ASN A 557 -16.58 -7.83 43.18
C ASN A 557 -17.66 -8.78 43.68
N PHE A 558 -17.63 -9.03 44.99
CA PHE A 558 -18.70 -9.70 45.73
C PHE A 558 -19.66 -8.62 46.27
N ILE A 559 -20.97 -8.86 46.21
CA ILE A 559 -21.97 -7.96 46.77
C ILE A 559 -22.46 -8.59 48.07
N GLY A 560 -22.31 -7.85 49.17
CA GLY A 560 -22.89 -8.13 50.48
C GLY A 560 -24.26 -7.44 50.66
N GLU A 561 -25.08 -7.96 51.50
CA GLU A 561 -26.43 -7.46 51.80
C GLU A 561 -26.49 -6.62 53.06
#